data_9ec71663c932c82cea81ee1da4358037
#
_entry.id   9ec71663c932c82cea81ee1da4358037
#
_cell.length_a   1.000
_cell.length_b   1.000
_cell.length_c   1.000
_cell.angle_alpha   90.00
_cell.angle_beta   90.00
_cell.angle_gamma   90.00
#
_symmetry.space_group_name_H-M   'P 1'
#
loop_
_entity.id
_entity.type
_entity.pdbx_description
1 polymer ?
#
loop_
_entity_poly.entity_id
_entity_poly.type
_entity_poly.pdbx_seq_one_letter_code
_entity_poly.pdbx_strand_id
1 'polypeptide(L)'
;MKNIDSPRWRENFPFWAVHGVAVIGAVWVGWSWQALAWLVGSYFVRMFAVTAGFHRYFSHRTYKTSRAFQFVLALLGMAAAQQGPLWWAAHHRNHHKFSDEPEDVHSPVQRGFYWSHIGWILSSRHKQTQYDKIRDFAKYPELRFMNRHDLAFAIGWDVLI
;
A
#
# COMPACT_ATOMS: atom_id res chain seq x y z
N MET A 1 19.88 5.54 21.69
CA MET A 1 18.52 5.19 21.17
C MET A 1 18.62 5.09 19.68
N LYS A 2 18.19 3.95 19.05
CA LYS A 2 18.15 3.86 17.58
C LYS A 2 17.10 4.84 17.07
N ASN A 3 17.47 5.66 16.09
CA ASN A 3 16.52 6.58 15.47
C ASN A 3 15.47 5.75 14.70
N ILE A 4 14.25 5.65 15.25
CA ILE A 4 13.16 4.87 14.69
C ILE A 4 12.60 5.46 13.38
N ASP A 5 12.94 6.69 13.08
CA ASP A 5 12.58 7.37 11.84
C ASP A 5 13.60 7.14 10.71
N SER A 6 14.78 6.55 11.03
CA SER A 6 15.77 6.25 10.00
C SER A 6 15.36 5.09 9.11
N PRO A 7 15.57 5.21 7.79
CA PRO A 7 15.34 4.10 6.88
C PRO A 7 16.21 2.90 7.24
N ARG A 8 15.62 1.72 7.34
CA ARG A 8 16.37 0.48 7.53
C ARG A 8 16.59 -0.18 6.18
N TRP A 9 17.76 -0.03 5.59
CA TRP A 9 18.10 -0.51 4.25
C TRP A 9 17.76 -2.00 4.02
N ARG A 10 18.05 -2.86 5.00
CA ARG A 10 17.74 -4.30 4.88
C ARG A 10 16.24 -4.59 4.81
N GLU A 11 15.45 -3.87 5.60
CA GLU A 11 14.00 -4.06 5.66
C GLU A 11 13.29 -3.44 4.43
N ASN A 12 13.92 -2.45 3.81
CA ASN A 12 13.41 -1.73 2.65
C ASN A 12 14.06 -2.21 1.34
N PHE A 13 14.89 -3.27 1.39
CA PHE A 13 15.52 -3.84 0.20
C PHE A 13 14.50 -4.19 -0.91
N PRO A 14 13.35 -4.85 -0.62
CA PRO A 14 12.37 -5.14 -1.66
C PRO A 14 11.87 -3.89 -2.38
N PHE A 15 11.66 -2.79 -1.66
CA PHE A 15 11.25 -1.51 -2.25
C PHE A 15 12.28 -1.01 -3.27
N TRP A 16 13.56 -0.97 -2.89
CA TRP A 16 14.62 -0.51 -3.79
C TRP A 16 14.87 -1.49 -4.95
N ALA A 17 14.81 -2.79 -4.68
CA ALA A 17 14.98 -3.82 -5.69
C ALA A 17 13.94 -3.72 -6.80
N VAL A 18 12.66 -3.54 -6.47
CA VAL A 18 11.58 -3.37 -7.46
C VAL A 18 11.82 -2.15 -8.35
N HIS A 19 12.22 -1.02 -7.76
CA HIS A 19 12.54 0.18 -8.55
C HIS A 19 13.75 -0.03 -9.48
N GLY A 20 14.80 -0.68 -8.97
CA GLY A 20 15.97 -1.02 -9.80
C GLY A 20 15.62 -1.95 -10.95
N VAL A 21 14.87 -3.02 -10.69
CA VAL A 21 14.41 -3.96 -11.72
C VAL A 21 13.50 -3.26 -12.74
N ALA A 22 12.62 -2.37 -12.31
CA ALA A 22 11.75 -1.62 -13.22
C ALA A 22 12.55 -0.72 -14.17
N VAL A 23 13.55 -0.01 -13.65
CA VAL A 23 14.42 0.85 -14.48
C VAL A 23 15.26 0.02 -15.46
N ILE A 24 15.93 -1.04 -14.99
CA ILE A 24 16.74 -1.94 -15.82
C ILE A 24 15.85 -2.61 -16.88
N GLY A 25 14.68 -3.11 -16.50
CA GLY A 25 13.74 -3.73 -17.42
C GLY A 25 13.24 -2.77 -18.50
N ALA A 26 12.90 -1.54 -18.13
CA ALA A 26 12.46 -0.52 -19.07
C ALA A 26 13.55 -0.18 -20.11
N VAL A 27 14.82 -0.08 -19.67
CA VAL A 27 15.96 0.15 -20.57
C VAL A 27 16.20 -1.05 -21.49
N TRP A 28 16.09 -2.27 -20.95
CA TRP A 28 16.33 -3.50 -21.72
C TRP A 28 15.25 -3.76 -22.76
N VAL A 29 13.98 -3.65 -22.38
CA VAL A 29 12.84 -3.89 -23.28
C VAL A 29 12.74 -2.78 -24.36
N GLY A 30 13.16 -1.57 -24.03
CA GLY A 30 13.05 -0.42 -24.90
C GLY A 30 11.60 0.00 -25.15
N TRP A 31 11.37 0.78 -26.21
CA TRP A 31 10.06 1.28 -26.54
C TRP A 31 9.18 0.21 -27.22
N SER A 32 7.97 0.00 -26.69
CA SER A 32 6.96 -0.88 -27.26
C SER A 32 5.56 -0.36 -26.95
N TRP A 33 4.69 -0.30 -27.95
CA TRP A 33 3.28 0.06 -27.78
C TRP A 33 2.52 -0.94 -26.89
N GLN A 34 2.89 -2.21 -26.95
CA GLN A 34 2.34 -3.25 -26.08
C GLN A 34 2.75 -3.02 -24.63
N ALA A 35 4.03 -2.74 -24.38
CA ALA A 35 4.52 -2.42 -23.03
C ALA A 35 3.84 -1.15 -22.47
N LEU A 36 3.66 -0.13 -23.29
CA LEU A 36 2.92 1.07 -22.88
C LEU A 36 1.45 0.75 -22.56
N ALA A 37 0.77 -0.04 -23.39
CA ALA A 37 -0.60 -0.45 -23.13
C ALA A 37 -0.74 -1.24 -21.83
N TRP A 38 0.19 -2.17 -21.54
CA TRP A 38 0.26 -2.89 -20.27
C TRP A 38 0.51 -1.97 -19.08
N LEU A 39 1.45 -1.04 -19.21
CA LEU A 39 1.75 -0.04 -18.18
C LEU A 39 0.51 0.79 -17.84
N VAL A 40 -0.13 1.36 -18.85
CA VAL A 40 -1.32 2.20 -18.68
C VAL A 40 -2.50 1.38 -18.12
N GLY A 41 -2.76 0.20 -18.70
CA GLY A 41 -3.85 -0.67 -18.26
C GLY A 41 -3.66 -1.14 -16.81
N SER A 42 -2.47 -1.62 -16.45
CA SER A 42 -2.16 -2.05 -15.08
C SER A 42 -2.22 -0.89 -14.08
N TYR A 43 -1.79 0.31 -14.48
CA TYR A 43 -1.90 1.51 -13.65
C TYR A 43 -3.36 1.81 -13.31
N PHE A 44 -4.25 1.86 -14.30
CA PHE A 44 -5.67 2.15 -14.06
C PHE A 44 -6.35 1.08 -13.19
N VAL A 45 -6.05 -0.21 -13.42
CA VAL A 45 -6.59 -1.30 -12.61
C VAL A 45 -6.14 -1.17 -11.15
N ARG A 46 -4.85 -0.93 -10.91
CA ARG A 46 -4.28 -0.77 -9.56
C ARG A 46 -4.82 0.49 -8.87
N MET A 47 -4.91 1.62 -9.59
CA MET A 47 -5.47 2.86 -9.05
C MET A 47 -6.95 2.71 -8.71
N PHE A 48 -7.73 2.04 -9.57
CA PHE A 48 -9.13 1.72 -9.26
C PHE A 48 -9.21 0.85 -7.99
N ALA A 49 -8.39 -0.18 -7.88
CA ALA A 49 -8.40 -1.10 -6.75
C ALA A 49 -8.02 -0.41 -5.42
N VAL A 50 -7.01 0.46 -5.44
CA VAL A 50 -6.64 1.27 -4.26
C VAL A 50 -7.77 2.24 -3.93
N THR A 51 -8.32 2.95 -4.93
CA THR A 51 -9.34 3.98 -4.69
C THR A 51 -10.68 3.37 -4.27
N ALA A 52 -11.20 2.38 -5.00
CA ALA A 52 -12.47 1.75 -4.68
C ALA A 52 -12.36 0.81 -3.47
N GLY A 53 -11.28 0.01 -3.41
CA GLY A 53 -11.06 -0.98 -2.35
C GLY A 53 -10.48 -0.34 -1.09
N PHE A 54 -9.18 -0.05 -1.09
CA PHE A 54 -8.47 0.38 0.13
C PHE A 54 -9.02 1.70 0.69
N HIS A 55 -9.20 2.69 -0.17
CA HIS A 55 -9.68 4.01 0.24
C HIS A 55 -11.18 4.01 0.55
N ARG A 56 -12.05 3.78 -0.45
CA ARG A 56 -13.48 3.95 -0.26
C ARG A 56 -14.14 2.86 0.55
N TYR A 57 -13.78 1.59 0.34
CA TYR A 57 -14.41 0.49 1.05
C TYR A 57 -13.81 0.27 2.45
N PHE A 58 -12.50 -0.02 2.54
CA PHE A 58 -11.88 -0.36 3.82
C PHE A 58 -11.68 0.84 4.74
N SER A 59 -11.33 2.01 4.21
CA SER A 59 -11.10 3.19 5.06
C SER A 59 -12.37 3.96 5.35
N HIS A 60 -13.08 4.40 4.33
CA HIS A 60 -14.24 5.27 4.47
C HIS A 60 -15.58 4.54 4.61
N ARG A 61 -15.66 3.25 4.29
CA ARG A 61 -16.90 2.44 4.39
C ARG A 61 -18.06 3.05 3.62
N THR A 62 -17.79 3.65 2.45
CA THR A 62 -18.77 4.40 1.66
C THR A 62 -19.83 3.50 1.02
N TYR A 63 -19.59 2.20 0.94
CA TYR A 63 -20.56 1.22 0.44
C TYR A 63 -20.41 -0.11 1.15
N LYS A 64 -21.41 -0.98 0.98
CA LYS A 64 -21.43 -2.36 1.50
C LYS A 64 -21.32 -3.34 0.36
N THR A 65 -20.70 -4.49 0.62
CA THR A 65 -20.58 -5.57 -0.35
C THR A 65 -20.56 -6.95 0.32
N SER A 66 -20.59 -8.02 -0.47
CA SER A 66 -20.45 -9.38 0.04
C SER A 66 -19.03 -9.65 0.55
N ARG A 67 -18.89 -10.63 1.44
CA ARG A 67 -17.58 -11.05 1.96
C ARG A 67 -16.64 -11.55 0.85
N ALA A 68 -17.19 -12.21 -0.17
CA ALA A 68 -16.42 -12.64 -1.33
C ALA A 68 -15.86 -11.44 -2.11
N PHE A 69 -16.70 -10.44 -2.40
CA PHE A 69 -16.23 -9.25 -3.11
C PHE A 69 -15.29 -8.39 -2.27
N GLN A 70 -15.47 -8.35 -0.94
CA GLN A 70 -14.51 -7.76 0.00
C GLN A 70 -13.12 -8.39 -0.16
N PHE A 71 -13.05 -9.74 -0.27
CA PHE A 71 -11.79 -10.45 -0.50
C PHE A 71 -11.16 -10.05 -1.84
N VAL A 72 -11.97 -9.98 -2.91
CA VAL A 72 -11.51 -9.53 -4.23
C VAL A 72 -10.96 -8.11 -4.20
N LEU A 73 -11.65 -7.17 -3.54
CA LEU A 73 -11.16 -5.79 -3.38
C LEU A 73 -9.84 -5.73 -2.62
N ALA A 74 -9.68 -6.54 -1.57
CA ALA A 74 -8.43 -6.64 -0.84
C ALA A 74 -7.30 -7.17 -1.73
N LEU A 75 -7.54 -8.26 -2.47
CA LEU A 75 -6.59 -8.88 -3.37
C LEU A 75 -6.13 -7.91 -4.47
N LEU A 76 -7.07 -7.26 -5.14
CA LEU A 76 -6.76 -6.28 -6.19
C LEU A 76 -6.00 -5.05 -5.65
N GLY A 77 -6.36 -4.56 -4.45
CA GLY A 77 -5.65 -3.44 -3.83
C GLY A 77 -4.20 -3.79 -3.49
N MET A 78 -3.93 -5.03 -3.09
CA MET A 78 -2.57 -5.50 -2.79
C MET A 78 -1.67 -5.58 -4.04
N ALA A 79 -2.25 -5.68 -5.23
CA ALA A 79 -1.51 -5.59 -6.50
C ALA A 79 -0.77 -4.26 -6.69
N ALA A 80 -1.14 -3.22 -5.93
CA ALA A 80 -0.43 -1.94 -5.93
C ALA A 80 0.81 -1.92 -5.03
N ALA A 81 1.15 -3.02 -4.34
CA ALA A 81 2.30 -3.17 -3.44
C ALA A 81 2.37 -2.10 -2.32
N GLN A 82 1.20 -1.62 -1.87
CA GLN A 82 1.07 -0.61 -0.81
C GLN A 82 0.74 -1.24 0.55
N GLN A 83 1.35 -2.36 0.87
CA GLN A 83 1.09 -3.17 2.05
C GLN A 83 -0.32 -3.80 2.09
N GLY A 84 -0.75 -4.32 3.25
CA GLY A 84 -2.01 -5.02 3.37
C GLY A 84 -3.22 -4.10 3.59
N PRO A 85 -4.45 -4.60 3.32
CA PRO A 85 -5.68 -3.81 3.38
C PRO A 85 -5.98 -3.25 4.76
N LEU A 86 -5.65 -3.97 5.83
CA LEU A 86 -5.88 -3.52 7.20
C LEU A 86 -4.85 -2.48 7.64
N TRP A 87 -3.60 -2.65 7.24
CA TRP A 87 -2.54 -1.68 7.50
C TRP A 87 -2.87 -0.34 6.82
N TRP A 88 -3.18 -0.41 5.53
CA TRP A 88 -3.48 0.77 4.72
C TRP A 88 -4.67 1.55 5.29
N ALA A 89 -5.78 0.86 5.53
CA ALA A 89 -7.00 1.48 6.04
C ALA A 89 -6.83 2.07 7.45
N ALA A 90 -6.08 1.41 8.33
CA ALA A 90 -5.82 1.93 9.68
C ALA A 90 -5.02 3.24 9.65
N HIS A 91 -3.97 3.30 8.82
CA HIS A 91 -3.16 4.52 8.67
C HIS A 91 -3.95 5.63 7.99
N HIS A 92 -4.73 5.32 6.96
CA HIS A 92 -5.55 6.29 6.26
C HIS A 92 -6.66 6.89 7.15
N ARG A 93 -7.32 6.08 7.99
CA ARG A 93 -8.27 6.59 8.99
C ARG A 93 -7.59 7.50 10.00
N ASN A 94 -6.36 7.18 10.40
CA ASN A 94 -5.58 8.03 11.29
C ASN A 94 -5.25 9.37 10.63
N HIS A 95 -4.79 9.34 9.38
CA HIS A 95 -4.53 10.54 8.60
C HIS A 95 -5.75 11.45 8.53
N HIS A 96 -6.92 10.93 8.14
CA HIS A 96 -8.15 11.73 8.10
C HIS A 96 -8.59 12.30 9.44
N LYS A 97 -8.31 11.59 10.53
CA LYS A 97 -8.65 12.07 11.87
C LYS A 97 -7.76 13.22 12.33
N PHE A 98 -6.48 13.19 11.94
CA PHE A 98 -5.45 14.11 12.42
C PHE A 98 -4.75 14.85 11.27
N SER A 99 -5.47 15.09 10.16
CA SER A 99 -4.88 15.70 8.96
C SER A 99 -4.14 16.98 9.30
N ASP A 100 -2.86 17.02 8.95
CA ASP A 100 -1.91 18.11 9.20
C ASP A 100 -1.62 18.43 10.68
N GLU A 101 -2.09 17.61 11.63
CA GLU A 101 -1.72 17.68 13.03
C GLU A 101 -0.45 16.87 13.33
N PRO A 102 0.19 17.04 14.51
CA PRO A 102 1.41 16.30 14.87
C PRO A 102 1.28 14.76 14.84
N GLU A 103 0.08 14.24 15.02
CA GLU A 103 -0.25 12.82 14.97
C GLU A 103 -0.40 12.27 13.54
N ASP A 104 -0.46 13.14 12.54
CA ASP A 104 -0.52 12.73 11.15
C ASP A 104 0.82 12.16 10.70
N VAL A 105 0.79 10.87 10.33
CA VAL A 105 2.02 10.12 10.04
C VAL A 105 2.75 10.59 8.78
N HIS A 106 2.05 11.25 7.86
CA HIS A 106 2.60 11.66 6.56
C HIS A 106 2.19 13.08 6.13
N SER A 107 1.96 13.98 7.10
CA SER A 107 1.69 15.38 6.78
C SER A 107 2.89 16.07 6.16
N PRO A 108 2.76 16.68 4.98
CA PRO A 108 3.82 17.51 4.38
C PRO A 108 4.03 18.82 5.17
N VAL A 109 2.98 19.32 5.85
CA VAL A 109 3.05 20.53 6.68
C VAL A 109 3.92 20.28 7.90
N GLN A 110 3.79 19.11 8.54
CA GLN A 110 4.54 18.77 9.75
C GLN A 110 6.00 18.35 9.48
N ARG A 111 6.25 17.59 8.39
CA ARG A 111 7.53 16.91 8.18
C ARG A 111 8.12 17.06 6.78
N GLY A 112 7.50 17.88 5.94
CA GLY A 112 7.97 18.19 4.59
C GLY A 112 7.64 17.10 3.55
N PHE A 113 7.85 17.43 2.28
CA PHE A 113 7.46 16.62 1.13
C PHE A 113 8.11 15.22 1.11
N TYR A 114 9.43 15.14 1.32
CA TYR A 114 10.12 13.85 1.27
C TYR A 114 9.57 12.85 2.28
N TRP A 115 9.35 13.31 3.52
CA TRP A 115 8.79 12.44 4.55
C TRP A 115 7.38 12.00 4.21
N SER A 116 6.50 12.93 3.85
CA SER A 116 5.10 12.64 3.58
C SER A 116 4.91 11.72 2.37
N HIS A 117 5.82 11.75 1.40
CA HIS A 117 5.74 10.96 0.19
C HIS A 117 6.37 9.56 0.35
N ILE A 118 7.58 9.47 0.90
CA ILE A 118 8.36 8.22 0.95
C ILE A 118 8.87 7.91 2.35
N GLY A 119 9.38 8.91 3.09
CA GLY A 119 10.12 8.67 4.32
C GLY A 119 9.35 7.90 5.37
N TRP A 120 8.06 8.18 5.56
CA TRP A 120 7.21 7.51 6.52
C TRP A 120 7.01 6.01 6.22
N ILE A 121 6.93 5.65 4.94
CA ILE A 121 6.80 4.25 4.48
C ILE A 121 8.08 3.46 4.78
N LEU A 122 9.23 4.09 4.58
CA LEU A 122 10.55 3.48 4.79
C LEU A 122 10.96 3.43 6.25
N SER A 123 10.27 4.17 7.13
CA SER A 123 10.55 4.17 8.56
C SER A 123 10.00 2.91 9.24
N SER A 124 10.71 2.38 10.23
CA SER A 124 10.23 1.22 10.99
C SER A 124 9.06 1.55 11.92
N ARG A 125 8.84 2.84 12.20
CA ARG A 125 7.83 3.33 13.14
C ARG A 125 6.41 2.97 12.72
N HIS A 126 6.13 2.97 11.41
CA HIS A 126 4.77 2.82 10.88
C HIS A 126 4.50 1.44 10.25
N LYS A 127 5.40 0.47 10.42
CA LYS A 127 5.23 -0.88 9.83
C LYS A 127 4.11 -1.71 10.48
N GLN A 128 3.80 -1.45 11.74
CA GLN A 128 2.80 -2.25 12.45
C GLN A 128 1.37 -1.81 12.10
N THR A 129 0.51 -2.79 11.87
CA THR A 129 -0.92 -2.56 11.68
C THR A 129 -1.58 -2.15 12.98
N GLN A 130 -2.25 -1.01 12.98
CA GLN A 130 -3.00 -0.49 14.14
C GLN A 130 -4.41 -1.10 14.17
N TYR A 131 -4.51 -2.35 14.65
CA TYR A 131 -5.76 -3.13 14.63
C TYR A 131 -6.90 -2.50 15.45
N ASP A 132 -6.59 -1.69 16.43
CA ASP A 132 -7.55 -0.93 17.23
C ASP A 132 -8.35 0.09 16.38
N LYS A 133 -7.76 0.61 15.30
CA LYS A 133 -8.39 1.57 14.39
C LYS A 133 -9.22 0.92 13.27
N ILE A 134 -9.09 -0.41 13.10
CA ILE A 134 -9.70 -1.17 12.00
C ILE A 134 -10.46 -2.42 12.50
N ARG A 135 -10.99 -2.41 13.73
CA ARG A 135 -11.65 -3.56 14.38
C ARG A 135 -12.77 -4.15 13.54
N ASP A 136 -13.50 -3.33 12.81
CA ASP A 136 -14.61 -3.72 11.95
C ASP A 136 -14.21 -4.69 10.84
N PHE A 137 -13.01 -4.54 10.27
CA PHE A 137 -12.45 -5.44 9.26
C PHE A 137 -11.42 -6.43 9.83
N ALA A 138 -10.79 -6.12 10.94
CA ALA A 138 -9.83 -7.02 11.59
C ALA A 138 -10.45 -8.31 12.15
N LYS A 139 -11.77 -8.41 12.23
CA LYS A 139 -12.50 -9.62 12.61
C LYS A 139 -12.47 -10.72 11.54
N TYR A 140 -12.15 -10.37 10.27
CA TYR A 140 -12.11 -11.32 9.18
C TYR A 140 -10.74 -11.99 9.08
N PRO A 141 -10.64 -13.33 9.27
CA PRO A 141 -9.36 -14.03 9.31
C PRO A 141 -8.62 -13.97 7.98
N GLU A 142 -9.32 -14.01 6.85
CA GLU A 142 -8.73 -13.87 5.51
C GLU A 142 -8.05 -12.51 5.32
N LEU A 143 -8.64 -11.42 5.79
CA LEU A 143 -8.02 -10.09 5.71
C LEU A 143 -6.77 -9.99 6.59
N ARG A 144 -6.80 -10.62 7.76
CA ARG A 144 -5.62 -10.69 8.63
C ARG A 144 -4.50 -11.52 8.00
N PHE A 145 -4.85 -12.64 7.36
CA PHE A 145 -3.90 -13.47 6.63
C PHE A 145 -3.25 -12.70 5.48
N MET A 146 -4.06 -12.07 4.62
CA MET A 146 -3.58 -11.23 3.53
C MET A 146 -2.68 -10.09 4.02
N ASN A 147 -3.11 -9.41 5.09
CA ASN A 147 -2.36 -8.29 5.67
C ASN A 147 -1.02 -8.71 6.29
N ARG A 148 -0.90 -9.96 6.76
CA ARG A 148 0.36 -10.52 7.26
C ARG A 148 1.32 -10.90 6.14
N HIS A 149 0.80 -11.32 5.00
CA HIS A 149 1.56 -11.83 3.86
C HIS A 149 1.50 -10.91 2.64
N ASP A 150 1.34 -9.62 2.87
CA ASP A 150 1.13 -8.59 1.85
C ASP A 150 2.17 -8.62 0.72
N LEU A 151 3.44 -8.74 1.06
CA LEU A 151 4.52 -8.84 0.08
C LEU A 151 4.37 -10.08 -0.82
N ALA A 152 4.00 -11.23 -0.26
CA ALA A 152 3.81 -12.46 -1.04
C ALA A 152 2.65 -12.32 -2.03
N PHE A 153 1.56 -11.66 -1.64
CA PHE A 153 0.43 -11.38 -2.53
C PHE A 153 0.80 -10.38 -3.63
N ALA A 154 1.56 -9.33 -3.31
CA ALA A 154 2.03 -8.35 -4.29
C ALA A 154 2.92 -9.01 -5.35
N ILE A 155 3.94 -9.80 -4.91
CA ILE A 155 4.83 -10.53 -5.82
C ILE A 155 4.05 -11.57 -6.64
N GLY A 156 3.16 -12.34 -6.00
CA GLY A 156 2.34 -13.34 -6.68
C GLY A 156 1.50 -12.74 -7.79
N TRP A 157 0.96 -11.55 -7.60
CA TRP A 157 0.22 -10.82 -8.63
C TRP A 157 1.12 -10.43 -9.80
N ASP A 158 2.29 -9.85 -9.54
CA ASP A 158 3.22 -9.40 -10.60
C ASP A 158 3.86 -10.54 -11.38
N VAL A 159 3.87 -11.77 -10.84
CA VAL A 159 4.33 -12.98 -11.54
C VAL A 159 3.23 -13.58 -12.43
N LEU A 160 1.95 -13.36 -12.10
CA LEU A 160 0.81 -13.94 -12.81
C LEU A 160 0.39 -13.15 -14.04
N ILE A 161 0.80 -11.89 -14.16
CA ILE A 161 0.47 -10.98 -15.27
C ILE A 161 1.69 -10.62 -16.09
#